data_82d980f31c14c9b9aab3a33fc458e556
#
_entry.id   82d980f31c14c9b9aab3a33fc458e556
#
_cell.length_a   1.000
_cell.length_b   1.000
_cell.length_c   1.000
_cell.angle_alpha   90.00
_cell.angle_beta   90.00
_cell.angle_gamma   90.00
#
_symmetry.space_group_name_H-M   'P 1'
#
loop_
_entity.id
_entity.type
_entity.pdbx_description
1 polymer ?
#
loop_
_entity_poly.entity_id
_entity_poly.type
_entity_poly.pdbx_seq_one_letter_code
_entity_poly.pdbx_strand_id
1 'polypeptide(L)'
;MNILSDDVKILIRKLAIPASVGTLFQTLYNIVDTYFAGKISPEALSALTKSFPIYFILIASSIGVTVAGTSLIGNSIGEKKFNKASTYFCQLIFFSIILIFFITLIGLNLSDDVFKIMGSTDEVMNLGLDYTNIIFFGSFLFIIVVAMNSLLHAEGDTKTYRNALILSLIHI
;
A
#
# COMPACT_ATOMS: atom_id res chain seq x y z
N MET A 1 23.20 10.68 -6.46
CA MET A 1 23.49 9.77 -5.34
C MET A 1 23.90 8.43 -5.94
N ASN A 2 25.05 7.91 -5.52
CA ASN A 2 25.51 6.60 -6.01
C ASN A 2 25.37 5.58 -4.86
N ILE A 3 24.32 4.75 -4.93
CA ILE A 3 23.99 3.77 -3.88
C ILE A 3 25.14 2.75 -3.67
N LEU A 4 25.94 2.51 -4.70
CA LEU A 4 27.02 1.52 -4.67
C LEU A 4 28.34 2.04 -4.07
N SER A 5 28.52 3.36 -4.01
CA SER A 5 29.83 3.97 -3.63
C SER A 5 29.76 5.02 -2.53
N ASP A 6 28.56 5.55 -2.23
CA ASP A 6 28.40 6.57 -1.18
C ASP A 6 28.55 5.93 0.22
N ASP A 7 29.05 6.72 1.19
CA ASP A 7 29.14 6.30 2.61
C ASP A 7 27.77 5.87 3.16
N VAL A 8 27.75 4.77 3.91
CA VAL A 8 26.55 4.21 4.51
C VAL A 8 25.79 5.23 5.36
N LYS A 9 26.48 6.10 6.10
CA LYS A 9 25.83 7.17 6.90
C LYS A 9 25.08 8.17 6.03
N ILE A 10 25.63 8.48 4.85
CA ILE A 10 25.00 9.38 3.87
C ILE A 10 23.77 8.70 3.28
N LEU A 11 23.87 7.40 2.94
CA LEU A 11 22.77 6.61 2.41
C LEU A 11 21.62 6.50 3.41
N ILE A 12 21.92 6.20 4.67
CA ILE A 12 20.91 6.16 5.73
C ILE A 12 20.18 7.49 5.83
N ARG A 13 20.86 8.62 5.87
CA ARG A 13 20.21 9.93 5.95
C ARG A 13 19.39 10.28 4.71
N LYS A 14 19.86 9.90 3.53
CA LYS A 14 19.19 10.27 2.27
C LYS A 14 18.04 9.34 1.89
N LEU A 15 18.06 8.09 2.34
CA LEU A 15 17.03 7.08 2.04
C LEU A 15 16.13 6.80 3.23
N ALA A 16 16.70 6.48 4.39
CA ALA A 16 15.89 6.05 5.54
C ALA A 16 15.06 7.19 6.14
N ILE A 17 15.63 8.40 6.29
CA ILE A 17 14.87 9.51 6.86
C ILE A 17 13.66 9.89 5.99
N PRO A 18 13.78 10.12 4.67
CA PRO A 18 12.61 10.41 3.85
C PRO A 18 11.58 9.28 3.84
N ALA A 19 12.01 8.03 3.82
CA ALA A 19 11.11 6.87 3.88
C ALA A 19 10.35 6.83 5.22
N SER A 20 11.05 7.03 6.35
CA SER A 20 10.43 7.07 7.68
C SER A 20 9.42 8.22 7.82
N VAL A 21 9.74 9.39 7.26
CA VAL A 21 8.80 10.52 7.21
C VAL A 21 7.56 10.14 6.39
N GLY A 22 7.72 9.48 5.25
CA GLY A 22 6.60 8.99 4.45
C GLY A 22 5.70 8.03 5.26
N THR A 23 6.28 7.06 5.96
CA THR A 23 5.55 6.12 6.82
C THR A 23 4.83 6.85 7.96
N LEU A 24 5.44 7.87 8.55
CA LEU A 24 4.78 8.69 9.57
C LEU A 24 3.52 9.37 9.02
N PHE A 25 3.60 9.98 7.85
CA PHE A 25 2.43 10.58 7.19
C PHE A 25 1.35 9.54 6.88
N GLN A 26 1.72 8.35 6.43
CA GLN A 26 0.77 7.26 6.22
C GLN A 26 0.06 6.85 7.52
N THR A 27 0.77 6.84 8.65
CA THR A 27 0.16 6.57 9.96
C THR A 27 -0.79 7.69 10.35
N LEU A 28 -0.44 8.96 10.08
CA LEU A 28 -1.33 10.09 10.35
C LEU A 28 -2.63 10.00 9.55
N TYR A 29 -2.61 9.52 8.31
CA TYR A 29 -3.83 9.23 7.54
C TYR A 29 -4.77 8.29 8.32
N ASN A 30 -4.25 7.15 8.77
CA ASN A 30 -5.06 6.19 9.51
C ASN A 30 -5.65 6.78 10.81
N ILE A 31 -4.91 7.68 11.47
CA ILE A 31 -5.41 8.37 12.67
C ILE A 31 -6.54 9.33 12.31
N VAL A 32 -6.38 10.09 11.23
CA VAL A 32 -7.40 11.04 10.74
C VAL A 32 -8.68 10.29 10.34
N ASP A 33 -8.55 9.21 9.56
CA ASP A 33 -9.68 8.39 9.15
C ASP A 33 -10.43 7.82 10.36
N THR A 34 -9.69 7.27 11.33
CA THR A 34 -10.27 6.74 12.57
C THR A 34 -11.00 7.81 13.37
N TYR A 35 -10.42 9.02 13.46
CA TYR A 35 -11.04 10.15 14.15
C TYR A 35 -12.37 10.56 13.48
N PHE A 36 -12.40 10.67 12.16
CA PHE A 36 -13.63 11.03 11.45
C PHE A 36 -14.68 9.92 11.51
N ALA A 37 -14.28 8.66 11.37
CA ALA A 37 -15.19 7.53 11.55
C ALA A 37 -15.85 7.54 12.94
N GLY A 38 -15.05 7.81 13.99
CA GLY A 38 -15.58 7.93 15.36
C GLY A 38 -16.50 9.14 15.57
N LYS A 39 -16.41 10.18 14.74
CA LYS A 39 -17.34 11.32 14.76
C LYS A 39 -18.67 11.04 14.05
N ILE A 40 -18.69 10.10 13.10
CA ILE A 40 -19.92 9.71 12.41
C ILE A 40 -20.81 8.92 13.36
N SER A 41 -20.33 7.79 13.86
CA SER A 41 -21.03 6.98 14.86
C SER A 41 -20.09 5.92 15.48
N PRO A 42 -20.44 5.35 16.65
CA PRO A 42 -19.74 4.16 17.19
C PRO A 42 -19.77 2.97 16.25
N GLU A 43 -20.86 2.79 15.50
CA GLU A 43 -21.05 1.72 14.51
C GLU A 43 -20.07 1.90 13.35
N ALA A 44 -19.88 3.13 12.84
CA ALA A 44 -18.92 3.44 11.79
C ALA A 44 -17.47 3.15 12.24
N LEU A 45 -17.12 3.49 13.48
CA LEU A 45 -15.82 3.17 14.05
C LEU A 45 -15.62 1.65 14.20
N SER A 46 -16.67 0.94 14.64
CA SER A 46 -16.66 -0.53 14.73
C SER A 46 -16.51 -1.17 13.35
N ALA A 47 -17.24 -0.66 12.35
CA ALA A 47 -17.16 -1.12 10.97
C ALA A 47 -15.74 -0.95 10.39
N LEU A 48 -15.13 0.23 10.57
CA LEU A 48 -13.76 0.50 10.16
C LEU A 48 -12.77 -0.48 10.80
N THR A 49 -12.89 -0.70 12.10
CA THR A 49 -12.00 -1.59 12.86
C THR A 49 -12.14 -3.05 12.40
N LYS A 50 -13.39 -3.53 12.19
CA LYS A 50 -13.65 -4.89 11.72
C LYS A 50 -13.31 -5.09 10.24
N SER A 51 -13.28 -4.04 9.44
CA SER A 51 -12.83 -4.09 8.05
C SER A 51 -11.33 -4.32 7.92
N PHE A 52 -10.53 -3.94 8.93
CA PHE A 52 -9.06 -4.00 8.87
C PHE A 52 -8.52 -5.40 8.52
N PRO A 53 -8.92 -6.50 9.17
CA PRO A 53 -8.43 -7.84 8.80
C PRO A 53 -8.75 -8.22 7.34
N ILE A 54 -9.87 -7.73 6.81
CA ILE A 54 -10.34 -8.04 5.45
C ILE A 54 -9.41 -7.39 4.42
N TYR A 55 -9.15 -6.09 4.52
CA TYR A 55 -8.28 -5.41 3.56
C TYR A 55 -6.78 -5.54 3.91
N PHE A 56 -6.43 -6.07 5.09
CA PHE A 56 -5.03 -6.30 5.46
C PHE A 56 -4.32 -7.27 4.50
N ILE A 57 -5.04 -8.23 3.93
CA ILE A 57 -4.52 -9.13 2.89
C ILE A 57 -4.04 -8.33 1.67
N LEU A 58 -4.77 -7.29 1.28
CA LEU A 58 -4.39 -6.38 0.21
C LEU A 58 -3.10 -5.61 0.57
N ILE A 59 -3.02 -5.09 1.80
CA ILE A 59 -1.82 -4.39 2.29
C ILE A 59 -0.61 -5.33 2.31
N ALA A 60 -0.76 -6.53 2.87
CA ALA A 60 0.32 -7.52 2.96
C ALA A 60 0.82 -7.92 1.56
N SER A 61 -0.09 -8.13 0.61
CA SER A 61 0.26 -8.41 -0.78
C SER A 61 1.03 -7.26 -1.44
N SER A 62 0.63 -6.02 -1.15
CA SER A 62 1.31 -4.82 -1.65
C SER A 62 2.73 -4.69 -1.12
N ILE A 63 2.96 -5.03 0.15
CA ILE A 63 4.30 -5.09 0.74
C ILE A 63 5.14 -6.14 0.00
N GLY A 64 4.59 -7.32 -0.27
CA GLY A 64 5.26 -8.37 -1.03
C GLY A 64 5.67 -7.90 -2.44
N VAL A 65 4.78 -7.23 -3.16
CA VAL A 65 5.04 -6.64 -4.48
C VAL A 65 6.16 -5.60 -4.40
N THR A 66 6.10 -4.71 -3.40
CA THR A 66 7.14 -3.66 -3.21
C THR A 66 8.50 -4.29 -2.95
N VAL A 67 8.60 -5.26 -2.05
CA VAL A 67 9.87 -5.90 -1.69
C VAL A 67 10.45 -6.67 -2.88
N ALA A 68 9.63 -7.46 -3.57
CA ALA A 68 10.05 -8.21 -4.75
C ALA A 68 10.52 -7.27 -5.87
N GLY A 69 9.73 -6.24 -6.19
CA GLY A 69 10.05 -5.26 -7.22
C GLY A 69 11.34 -4.52 -6.91
N THR A 70 11.45 -3.94 -5.72
CA THR A 70 12.65 -3.20 -5.31
C THR A 70 13.90 -4.08 -5.36
N SER A 71 13.81 -5.34 -4.93
CA SER A 71 14.94 -6.27 -4.94
C SER A 71 15.37 -6.66 -6.36
N LEU A 72 14.44 -7.15 -7.19
CA LEU A 72 14.77 -7.65 -8.53
C LEU A 72 15.22 -6.54 -9.47
N ILE A 73 14.51 -5.40 -9.43
CA ILE A 73 14.82 -4.24 -10.26
C ILE A 73 16.13 -3.61 -9.78
N GLY A 74 16.28 -3.37 -8.47
CA GLY A 74 17.47 -2.76 -7.88
C GLY A 74 18.74 -3.55 -8.14
N ASN A 75 18.70 -4.89 -7.98
CA ASN A 75 19.83 -5.75 -8.32
C ASN A 75 20.19 -5.64 -9.79
N SER A 76 19.20 -5.61 -10.70
CA SER A 76 19.45 -5.49 -12.14
C SER A 76 20.06 -4.12 -12.51
N ILE A 77 19.62 -3.05 -11.85
CA ILE A 77 20.20 -1.71 -12.01
C ILE A 77 21.64 -1.70 -11.49
N GLY A 78 21.91 -2.30 -10.32
CA GLY A 78 23.25 -2.42 -9.75
C GLY A 78 24.21 -3.19 -10.66
N GLU A 79 23.74 -4.22 -11.34
CA GLU A 79 24.49 -4.97 -12.36
C GLU A 79 24.60 -4.22 -13.70
N LYS A 80 24.03 -3.02 -13.85
CA LYS A 80 23.93 -2.24 -15.10
C LYS A 80 23.20 -2.95 -16.23
N LYS A 81 22.31 -3.90 -15.89
CA LYS A 81 21.47 -4.66 -16.82
C LYS A 81 20.10 -4.01 -16.97
N PHE A 82 20.03 -2.82 -17.55
CA PHE A 82 18.81 -2.01 -17.63
C PHE A 82 17.67 -2.70 -18.40
N ASN A 83 17.96 -3.45 -19.45
CA ASN A 83 16.94 -4.22 -20.17
C ASN A 83 16.28 -5.27 -19.26
N LYS A 84 17.08 -5.92 -18.39
CA LYS A 84 16.57 -6.88 -17.42
C LYS A 84 15.71 -6.20 -16.34
N ALA A 85 16.15 -5.03 -15.86
CA ALA A 85 15.38 -4.22 -14.93
C ALA A 85 14.02 -3.82 -15.50
N SER A 86 13.97 -3.35 -16.74
CA SER A 86 12.73 -3.03 -17.45
C SER A 86 11.82 -4.25 -17.62
N THR A 87 12.39 -5.41 -17.96
CA THR A 87 11.62 -6.66 -18.06
C THR A 87 10.99 -7.04 -16.73
N TYR A 88 11.74 -6.99 -15.65
CA TYR A 88 11.21 -7.28 -14.32
C TYR A 88 10.14 -6.29 -13.88
N PHE A 89 10.27 -5.02 -14.22
CA PHE A 89 9.23 -4.03 -13.94
C PHE A 89 7.93 -4.34 -14.69
N CYS A 90 8.00 -4.65 -15.97
CA CYS A 90 6.81 -5.05 -16.75
C CYS A 90 6.16 -6.33 -16.19
N GLN A 91 6.96 -7.33 -15.82
CA GLN A 91 6.47 -8.55 -15.19
C GLN A 91 5.83 -8.28 -13.84
N LEU A 92 6.41 -7.37 -13.04
CA LEU A 92 5.86 -6.97 -11.76
C LEU A 92 4.48 -6.34 -11.91
N ILE A 93 4.30 -5.40 -12.84
CA ILE A 93 3.01 -4.78 -13.13
C ILE A 93 1.98 -5.84 -13.52
N PHE A 94 2.33 -6.72 -14.47
CA PHE A 94 1.43 -7.78 -14.93
C PHE A 94 1.04 -8.74 -13.79
N PHE A 95 2.01 -9.20 -13.03
CA PHE A 95 1.76 -10.06 -11.85
C PHE A 95 0.90 -9.35 -10.80
N SER A 96 1.16 -8.07 -10.54
CA SER A 96 0.38 -7.29 -9.58
C SER A 96 -1.08 -7.15 -9.98
N ILE A 97 -1.37 -6.96 -11.25
CA ILE A 97 -2.75 -6.89 -11.78
C ILE A 97 -3.46 -8.23 -11.59
N ILE A 98 -2.79 -9.34 -11.90
CA ILE A 98 -3.36 -10.68 -11.70
C ILE A 98 -3.61 -10.93 -10.20
N LEU A 99 -2.62 -10.63 -9.36
CA LEU A 99 -2.72 -10.82 -7.92
C LEU A 99 -3.89 -10.04 -7.32
N ILE A 100 -4.02 -8.75 -7.67
CA ILE A 100 -5.08 -7.91 -7.12
C ILE A 100 -6.46 -8.34 -7.64
N PHE A 101 -6.54 -8.82 -8.88
CA PHE A 101 -7.79 -9.37 -9.42
C PHE A 101 -8.31 -10.53 -8.56
N PHE A 102 -7.45 -11.49 -8.22
CA PHE A 102 -7.84 -12.61 -7.38
C PHE A 102 -8.15 -12.19 -5.94
N ILE A 103 -7.36 -11.29 -5.36
CA ILE A 103 -7.61 -10.77 -4.01
C ILE A 103 -8.95 -10.04 -3.95
N THR A 104 -9.25 -9.20 -4.95
CA THR A 104 -10.52 -8.48 -5.04
C THR A 104 -11.69 -9.46 -5.19
N LEU A 105 -11.56 -10.44 -6.09
CA LEU A 105 -12.60 -11.44 -6.29
C LEU A 105 -12.91 -12.22 -5.00
N ILE A 106 -11.86 -12.68 -4.31
CA ILE A 106 -12.00 -13.41 -3.04
C ILE A 106 -12.55 -12.48 -1.96
N GLY A 107 -12.01 -11.26 -1.84
CA GLY A 107 -12.42 -10.29 -0.83
C GLY A 107 -13.89 -9.92 -0.94
N LEU A 108 -14.37 -9.59 -2.13
CA LEU A 108 -15.78 -9.26 -2.38
C LEU A 108 -16.74 -10.41 -2.03
N ASN A 109 -16.32 -11.68 -2.24
CA ASN A 109 -17.16 -12.83 -1.96
C ASN A 109 -17.13 -13.29 -0.49
N LEU A 110 -16.01 -13.08 0.22
CA LEU A 110 -15.85 -13.57 1.60
C LEU A 110 -16.09 -12.50 2.66
N SER A 111 -16.14 -11.22 2.31
CA SER A 111 -16.27 -10.14 3.29
C SER A 111 -17.52 -10.28 4.16
N ASP A 112 -18.66 -10.64 3.59
CA ASP A 112 -19.92 -10.84 4.30
C ASP A 112 -19.80 -11.92 5.39
N ASP A 113 -19.23 -13.07 5.04
CA ASP A 113 -19.01 -14.18 5.97
C ASP A 113 -18.02 -13.81 7.09
N VAL A 114 -16.97 -13.05 6.76
CA VAL A 114 -16.00 -12.59 7.75
C VAL A 114 -16.68 -11.65 8.76
N PHE A 115 -17.47 -10.68 8.32
CA PHE A 115 -18.23 -9.80 9.23
C PHE A 115 -19.19 -10.60 10.14
N LYS A 116 -19.86 -11.62 9.61
CA LYS A 116 -20.73 -12.51 10.41
C LYS A 116 -19.94 -13.27 11.47
N ILE A 117 -18.81 -13.86 11.11
CA ILE A 117 -17.94 -14.60 12.05
C ILE A 117 -17.40 -13.66 13.15
N MET A 118 -17.13 -12.38 12.81
CA MET A 118 -16.71 -11.38 13.78
C MET A 118 -17.83 -10.85 14.68
N GLY A 119 -19.04 -11.41 14.58
CA GLY A 119 -20.18 -11.03 15.41
C GLY A 119 -20.63 -9.58 15.18
N SER A 120 -20.66 -9.14 13.93
CA SER A 120 -21.13 -7.80 13.57
C SER A 120 -22.64 -7.73 13.65
N THR A 121 -23.18 -6.60 14.13
CA THR A 121 -24.60 -6.27 13.94
C THR A 121 -24.86 -5.94 12.47
N ASP A 122 -26.11 -6.03 12.03
CA ASP A 122 -26.45 -5.74 10.62
C ASP A 122 -26.01 -4.34 10.18
N GLU A 123 -26.12 -3.34 11.07
CA GLU A 123 -25.70 -1.97 10.80
C GLU A 123 -24.18 -1.87 10.60
N VAL A 124 -23.40 -2.45 11.51
CA VAL A 124 -21.93 -2.48 11.42
C VAL A 124 -21.49 -3.25 10.18
N MET A 125 -22.16 -4.36 9.85
CA MET A 125 -21.86 -5.15 8.67
C MET A 125 -22.10 -4.37 7.39
N ASN A 126 -23.25 -3.71 7.25
CA ASN A 126 -23.57 -2.90 6.07
C ASN A 126 -22.55 -1.77 5.85
N LEU A 127 -22.24 -1.00 6.90
CA LEU A 127 -21.24 0.06 6.83
C LEU A 127 -19.84 -0.50 6.48
N GLY A 128 -19.48 -1.64 7.04
CA GLY A 128 -18.20 -2.29 6.78
C GLY A 128 -18.10 -2.86 5.36
N LEU A 129 -19.18 -3.44 4.83
CA LEU A 129 -19.23 -3.93 3.45
C LEU A 129 -19.16 -2.78 2.44
N ASP A 130 -19.86 -1.67 2.66
CA ASP A 130 -19.78 -0.49 1.82
C ASP A 130 -18.35 0.04 1.78
N TYR A 131 -17.69 0.15 2.94
CA TYR A 131 -16.31 0.58 3.04
C TYR A 131 -15.33 -0.36 2.33
N THR A 132 -15.41 -1.67 2.60
CA THR A 132 -14.50 -2.66 2.01
C THR A 132 -14.71 -2.82 0.50
N ASN A 133 -15.94 -2.71 0.02
CA ASN A 133 -16.25 -2.73 -1.42
C ASN A 133 -15.55 -1.59 -2.16
N ILE A 134 -15.60 -0.37 -1.63
CA ILE A 134 -14.89 0.78 -2.21
C ILE A 134 -13.38 0.52 -2.26
N ILE A 135 -12.81 -0.02 -1.18
CA ILE A 135 -11.37 -0.36 -1.13
C ILE A 135 -11.03 -1.40 -2.20
N PHE A 136 -11.81 -2.48 -2.32
CA PHE A 136 -11.55 -3.52 -3.31
C PHE A 136 -11.68 -3.01 -4.74
N PHE A 137 -12.68 -2.18 -5.05
CA PHE A 137 -12.78 -1.55 -6.37
C PHE A 137 -11.63 -0.59 -6.67
N GLY A 138 -11.16 0.17 -5.67
CA GLY A 138 -10.00 1.06 -5.78
C GLY A 138 -8.65 0.35 -5.82
N SER A 139 -8.59 -0.92 -5.43
CA SER A 139 -7.35 -1.68 -5.24
C SER A 139 -6.50 -1.82 -6.51
N PHE A 140 -7.11 -1.81 -7.70
CA PHE A 140 -6.40 -1.84 -8.98
C PHE A 140 -5.51 -0.61 -9.18
N LEU A 141 -6.02 0.58 -8.83
CA LEU A 141 -5.22 1.80 -8.88
C LEU A 141 -4.12 1.78 -7.82
N PHE A 142 -4.47 1.32 -6.62
CA PHE A 142 -3.53 1.22 -5.51
C PHE A 142 -2.34 0.32 -5.85
N ILE A 143 -2.56 -0.87 -6.41
CA ILE A 143 -1.47 -1.82 -6.71
C ILE A 143 -0.53 -1.29 -7.81
N ILE A 144 -1.04 -0.53 -8.78
CA ILE A 144 -0.21 0.12 -9.79
C ILE A 144 0.71 1.16 -9.15
N VAL A 145 0.18 1.98 -8.25
CA VAL A 145 0.99 2.96 -7.50
C VAL A 145 2.07 2.26 -6.68
N VAL A 146 1.74 1.13 -6.05
CA VAL A 146 2.69 0.31 -5.28
C VAL A 146 3.81 -0.24 -6.16
N ALA A 147 3.47 -0.76 -7.35
CA ALA A 147 4.47 -1.26 -8.30
C ALA A 147 5.38 -0.13 -8.83
N MET A 148 4.83 1.06 -9.10
CA MET A 148 5.62 2.23 -9.48
C MET A 148 6.55 2.68 -8.35
N ASN A 149 6.08 2.66 -7.11
CA ASN A 149 6.92 2.98 -5.95
C ASN A 149 8.09 1.99 -5.78
N SER A 150 7.91 0.71 -6.11
CA SER A 150 9.00 -0.25 -6.05
C SER A 150 10.14 0.10 -7.02
N LEU A 151 9.81 0.64 -8.19
CA LEU A 151 10.80 1.16 -9.15
C LEU A 151 11.54 2.38 -8.58
N LEU A 152 10.80 3.36 -8.05
CA LEU A 152 11.41 4.56 -7.42
C LEU A 152 12.36 4.16 -6.28
N HIS A 153 11.96 3.22 -5.44
CA HIS A 153 12.80 2.71 -4.36
C HIS A 153 14.04 2.00 -4.90
N ALA A 154 13.92 1.21 -5.98
CA ALA A 154 15.06 0.56 -6.63
C ALA A 154 16.07 1.55 -7.20
N GLU A 155 15.63 2.71 -7.67
CA GLU A 155 16.46 3.83 -8.12
C GLU A 155 16.98 4.70 -6.96
N GLY A 156 16.54 4.46 -5.73
CA GLY A 156 16.90 5.23 -4.55
C GLY A 156 16.14 6.55 -4.37
N ASP A 157 15.01 6.72 -5.09
CA ASP A 157 14.11 7.86 -4.89
C ASP A 157 13.02 7.53 -3.87
N THR A 158 13.27 7.89 -2.63
CA THR A 158 12.27 7.82 -1.54
C THR A 158 11.56 9.15 -1.31
N LYS A 159 11.99 10.23 -1.99
CA LYS A 159 11.46 11.57 -1.77
C LYS A 159 10.16 11.81 -2.54
N THR A 160 10.06 11.28 -3.74
CA THR A 160 8.87 11.45 -4.60
C THR A 160 7.63 10.90 -3.91
N TYR A 161 7.70 9.68 -3.39
CA TYR A 161 6.59 9.07 -2.65
C TYR A 161 6.23 9.86 -1.39
N ARG A 162 7.22 10.23 -0.58
CA ARG A 162 7.00 11.06 0.61
C ARG A 162 6.30 12.38 0.26
N ASN A 163 6.74 13.07 -0.79
CA ASN A 163 6.15 14.36 -1.18
C ASN A 163 4.70 14.19 -1.64
N ALA A 164 4.38 13.12 -2.36
CA ALA A 164 3.01 12.78 -2.74
C ALA A 164 2.12 12.58 -1.52
N LEU A 165 2.60 11.84 -0.49
CA LEU A 165 1.87 11.65 0.76
C LEU A 165 1.64 12.96 1.52
N ILE A 166 2.66 13.83 1.62
CA ILE A 166 2.52 15.13 2.28
C ILE A 166 1.48 16.00 1.57
N LEU A 167 1.54 16.07 0.24
CA LEU A 167 0.56 16.84 -0.55
C LEU A 167 -0.85 16.30 -0.38
N SER A 168 -1.01 15.00 -0.38
CA SER A 168 -2.32 14.37 -0.19
C SER A 168 -2.90 14.69 1.18
N LEU A 169 -2.11 14.62 2.26
CA LEU A 169 -2.58 14.95 3.61
C LEU A 169 -3.00 16.42 3.77
N ILE A 170 -2.39 17.34 3.02
CA ILE A 170 -2.77 18.76 3.03
C ILE A 170 -4.16 18.98 2.38
N HIS A 171 -4.58 18.07 1.48
CA HIS A 171 -5.86 18.19 0.77
C HIS A 171 -7.03 17.47 1.46
N ILE A 172 -6.80 16.79 2.57
CA ILE A 172 -7.84 16.22 3.43
C ILE A 172 -8.31 17.28 4.44
#